data_3ed849516298fe77e19e1d769902313c
#
_entry.id   3ed849516298fe77e19e1d769902313c
#
_cell.length_a   1.000
_cell.length_b   1.000
_cell.length_c   1.000
_cell.angle_alpha   90.00
_cell.angle_beta   90.00
_cell.angle_gamma   90.00
#
_symmetry.space_group_name_H-M   'P 1'
#
loop_
_entity.id
_entity.type
_entity.pdbx_description
1 polymer ?
#
loop_
_entity_poly.entity_id
_entity_poly.type
_entity_poly.pdbx_seq_one_letter_code
_entity_poly.pdbx_strand_id
1 'polypeptide(L)'
;MWVVIPVKDLESCKSRLAHALPDHARPALMGALLGDLLSMLKSCGSITGIAVVTRCSKATQLATTYGAEVLTLENDRCLNSGVTAAIQELTTRNIPDVLVLHADLPLVTAADIDTLVQAHRTQKTGITLVPDSELNGTNAMLLSLPSSMQFFYGQHSYPKHLAFCQENAITVQTTHNERVGCDIDLWQDFAPLLSLRTTGNRQQLARWLEQYGDLFDSPPAGIAMPTSAADYLNENECLALAECQDTAGLMTRARALRDDGFYNVITFSKKVFIPLTHLCRDVCHYCTFAQTPKKIDSAFMSIDQVLAVAREGAAMGCKEALITLGEKPELRYSAARKALVDMGYSTTIDYLYAVAEAIYRETGLLPHVNPGTLTADEMAKLRSVSPSMGIMLESLSTRLCEKGMPHYGSPDKDPSVRLATLEEAGKQQVPFTTGILIGIGETRRERIES
;
A
#
# COMPACT_ATOMS: atom_id res chain seq x y z
N MET A 1 28.69 15.10 18.50
CA MET A 1 27.37 14.41 18.52
C MET A 1 27.58 12.94 18.79
N TRP A 2 26.75 12.28 19.62
CA TRP A 2 26.72 10.83 19.73
C TRP A 2 25.77 10.23 18.72
N VAL A 3 26.07 9.00 18.24
CA VAL A 3 25.17 8.24 17.37
C VAL A 3 24.60 7.06 18.13
N VAL A 4 23.29 6.87 18.06
CA VAL A 4 22.58 5.72 18.62
C VAL A 4 22.09 4.86 17.45
N ILE A 5 22.54 3.62 17.38
CA ILE A 5 22.18 2.67 16.32
C ILE A 5 21.38 1.53 16.95
N PRO A 6 20.05 1.52 16.79
CA PRO A 6 19.24 0.43 17.28
C PRO A 6 19.36 -0.79 16.37
N VAL A 7 19.75 -1.93 16.91
CA VAL A 7 19.87 -3.19 16.19
C VAL A 7 19.13 -4.28 16.97
N LYS A 8 18.06 -4.81 16.38
CA LYS A 8 17.33 -5.93 16.99
C LYS A 8 18.17 -7.21 16.94
N ASP A 9 17.68 -8.22 16.28
CA ASP A 9 18.36 -9.49 16.11
C ASP A 9 18.80 -9.63 14.66
N LEU A 10 20.10 -9.87 14.43
CA LEU A 10 20.62 -10.07 13.09
C LEU A 10 20.12 -11.37 12.47
N GLU A 11 19.76 -12.39 13.25
CA GLU A 11 19.29 -13.68 12.74
C GLU A 11 17.88 -13.61 12.15
N SER A 12 17.01 -12.80 12.74
CA SER A 12 15.61 -12.64 12.32
C SER A 12 15.33 -11.38 11.49
N CYS A 13 16.39 -10.66 11.08
CA CYS A 13 16.27 -9.42 10.31
C CYS A 13 15.92 -9.67 8.84
N LYS A 14 15.47 -8.61 8.17
CA LYS A 14 15.21 -8.57 6.71
C LYS A 14 14.32 -9.73 6.23
N SER A 15 13.27 -10.02 6.99
CA SER A 15 12.30 -11.07 6.66
C SER A 15 11.64 -10.88 5.30
N ARG A 16 11.55 -9.64 4.80
CA ARG A 16 11.05 -9.32 3.47
C ARG A 16 11.96 -9.83 2.35
N LEU A 17 13.25 -10.03 2.63
CA LEU A 17 14.22 -10.61 1.71
C LEU A 17 14.30 -12.15 1.79
N ALA A 18 13.50 -12.80 2.65
CA ALA A 18 13.57 -14.24 2.87
C ALA A 18 13.23 -15.09 1.62
N HIS A 19 12.46 -14.52 0.70
CA HIS A 19 12.13 -15.19 -0.56
C HIS A 19 13.27 -15.12 -1.60
N ALA A 20 14.15 -14.13 -1.47
CA ALA A 20 15.20 -13.85 -2.44
C ALA A 20 16.61 -14.19 -1.94
N LEU A 21 16.82 -14.13 -0.62
CA LEU A 21 18.11 -14.43 -0.01
C LEU A 21 18.04 -15.71 0.86
N PRO A 22 19.03 -16.60 0.78
CA PRO A 22 19.17 -17.72 1.70
C PRO A 22 19.18 -17.26 3.16
N ASP A 23 18.70 -18.10 4.07
CA ASP A 23 18.58 -17.77 5.49
C ASP A 23 19.88 -17.25 6.13
N HIS A 24 21.03 -17.77 5.72
CA HIS A 24 22.34 -17.33 6.21
C HIS A 24 22.86 -16.04 5.55
N ALA A 25 22.36 -15.68 4.38
CA ALA A 25 22.80 -14.48 3.66
C ALA A 25 22.23 -13.19 4.28
N ARG A 26 21.03 -13.22 4.83
CA ARG A 26 20.37 -12.07 5.47
C ARG A 26 21.09 -11.57 6.74
N PRO A 27 21.43 -12.45 7.71
CA PRO A 27 22.28 -12.06 8.83
C PRO A 27 23.65 -11.54 8.42
N ALA A 28 24.26 -12.15 7.39
CA ALA A 28 25.53 -11.70 6.85
C ALA A 28 25.44 -10.32 6.20
N LEU A 29 24.35 -10.03 5.47
CA LEU A 29 24.06 -8.71 4.92
C LEU A 29 23.98 -7.65 6.00
N MET A 30 23.15 -7.88 7.03
CA MET A 30 23.00 -6.91 8.13
C MET A 30 24.28 -6.72 8.91
N GLY A 31 25.09 -7.78 9.06
CA GLY A 31 26.41 -7.68 9.65
C GLY A 31 27.34 -6.81 8.82
N ALA A 32 27.33 -6.95 7.50
CA ALA A 32 28.11 -6.15 6.58
C ALA A 32 27.70 -4.67 6.58
N LEU A 33 26.39 -4.41 6.54
CA LEU A 33 25.85 -3.04 6.61
C LEU A 33 26.21 -2.34 7.92
N LEU A 34 26.00 -3.01 9.06
CA LEU A 34 26.36 -2.46 10.37
C LEU A 34 27.87 -2.23 10.50
N GLY A 35 28.68 -3.17 10.01
CA GLY A 35 30.16 -3.02 10.07
C GLY A 35 30.66 -1.86 9.23
N ASP A 36 30.16 -1.70 8.00
CA ASP A 36 30.53 -0.58 7.14
C ASP A 36 30.02 0.75 7.68
N LEU A 37 28.81 0.79 8.26
CA LEU A 37 28.27 1.96 8.94
C LEU A 37 29.15 2.38 10.12
N LEU A 38 29.51 1.44 11.01
CA LEU A 38 30.38 1.71 12.15
C LEU A 38 31.76 2.21 11.72
N SER A 39 32.33 1.60 10.68
CA SER A 39 33.62 2.02 10.12
C SER A 39 33.54 3.45 9.56
N MET A 40 32.49 3.78 8.82
CA MET A 40 32.24 5.10 8.26
C MET A 40 32.07 6.16 9.35
N LEU A 41 31.25 5.88 10.37
CA LEU A 41 30.98 6.83 11.47
C LEU A 41 32.25 7.22 12.24
N LYS A 42 33.23 6.33 12.35
CA LYS A 42 34.55 6.66 12.93
C LYS A 42 35.32 7.71 12.15
N SER A 43 35.08 7.83 10.87
CA SER A 43 35.73 8.85 10.03
C SER A 43 35.00 10.19 10.01
N CYS A 44 33.80 10.29 10.62
CA CYS A 44 33.05 11.52 10.68
C CYS A 44 33.61 12.47 11.76
N GLY A 45 34.01 13.66 11.36
CA GLY A 45 34.57 14.66 12.27
C GLY A 45 33.59 15.21 13.30
N SER A 46 32.31 15.15 13.02
CA SER A 46 31.23 15.64 13.89
C SER A 46 30.80 14.63 14.98
N ILE A 47 31.21 13.35 14.85
CA ILE A 47 30.81 12.27 15.76
C ILE A 47 31.85 12.06 16.86
N THR A 48 31.41 12.09 18.12
CA THR A 48 32.27 11.95 19.30
C THR A 48 32.07 10.64 20.07
N GLY A 49 31.00 9.90 19.76
CA GLY A 49 30.71 8.61 20.35
C GLY A 49 29.65 7.84 19.57
N ILE A 50 29.72 6.52 19.64
CA ILE A 50 28.80 5.62 18.95
C ILE A 50 28.28 4.61 19.98
N ALA A 51 26.97 4.48 20.10
CA ALA A 51 26.28 3.51 20.94
C ALA A 51 25.42 2.60 20.07
N VAL A 52 25.60 1.29 20.19
CA VAL A 52 24.74 0.28 19.57
C VAL A 52 23.80 -0.28 20.63
N VAL A 53 22.50 -0.14 20.40
CA VAL A 53 21.45 -0.65 21.30
C VAL A 53 21.04 -2.02 20.80
N THR A 54 21.44 -3.08 21.50
CA THR A 54 21.18 -4.45 21.07
C THR A 54 21.25 -5.47 22.20
N ARG A 55 20.55 -6.59 22.02
CA ARG A 55 20.70 -7.84 22.78
C ARG A 55 21.30 -8.98 21.94
N CYS A 56 21.50 -8.73 20.65
CA CYS A 56 22.07 -9.72 19.74
C CYS A 56 23.58 -9.87 20.00
N SER A 57 24.03 -11.06 20.33
CA SER A 57 25.46 -11.34 20.64
C SER A 57 26.37 -11.01 19.44
N LYS A 58 25.94 -11.32 18.22
CA LYS A 58 26.69 -10.99 16.98
C LYS A 58 26.80 -9.49 16.76
N ALA A 59 25.72 -8.73 16.98
CA ALA A 59 25.75 -7.28 16.88
C ALA A 59 26.63 -6.67 17.98
N THR A 60 26.60 -7.21 19.20
CA THR A 60 27.47 -6.84 20.32
C THR A 60 28.93 -7.03 19.95
N GLN A 61 29.29 -8.21 19.44
CA GLN A 61 30.67 -8.52 19.03
C GLN A 61 31.14 -7.57 17.93
N LEU A 62 30.29 -7.29 16.95
CA LEU A 62 30.61 -6.38 15.85
C LEU A 62 30.80 -4.95 16.36
N ALA A 63 29.87 -4.44 17.16
CA ALA A 63 29.98 -3.11 17.77
C ALA A 63 31.30 -2.95 18.56
N THR A 64 31.64 -3.92 19.39
CA THR A 64 32.88 -3.94 20.19
C THR A 64 34.12 -3.95 19.28
N THR A 65 34.11 -4.74 18.21
CA THR A 65 35.22 -4.80 17.23
C THR A 65 35.48 -3.44 16.60
N TYR A 66 34.42 -2.67 16.33
CA TYR A 66 34.54 -1.31 15.81
C TYR A 66 34.67 -0.24 16.91
N GLY A 67 34.79 -0.62 18.17
CA GLY A 67 34.99 0.31 19.32
C GLY A 67 33.77 1.18 19.61
N ALA A 68 32.57 0.72 19.22
CA ALA A 68 31.33 1.32 19.65
C ALA A 68 30.91 0.79 21.02
N GLU A 69 30.28 1.62 21.83
CA GLU A 69 29.68 1.23 23.09
C GLU A 69 28.44 0.39 22.86
N VAL A 70 28.22 -0.64 23.67
CA VAL A 70 27.02 -1.46 23.60
C VAL A 70 26.11 -1.14 24.77
N LEU A 71 24.90 -0.69 24.47
CA LEU A 71 23.87 -0.45 25.48
C LEU A 71 22.89 -1.63 25.47
N THR A 72 22.99 -2.45 26.52
CA THR A 72 22.03 -3.55 26.77
C THR A 72 21.11 -3.13 27.90
N LEU A 73 19.82 -2.89 27.59
CA LEU A 73 18.89 -2.28 28.51
C LEU A 73 17.86 -3.32 28.98
N GLU A 74 17.59 -3.39 30.28
CA GLU A 74 16.72 -4.42 30.88
C GLU A 74 15.28 -4.37 30.35
N ASN A 75 14.79 -3.19 30.01
CA ASN A 75 13.41 -2.95 29.55
C ASN A 75 13.26 -2.86 28.03
N ASP A 76 14.27 -3.26 27.27
CA ASP A 76 14.23 -3.22 25.80
C ASP A 76 13.34 -4.36 25.24
N ARG A 77 12.02 -4.13 25.25
CA ARG A 77 11.04 -5.05 24.66
C ARG A 77 10.81 -4.82 23.17
N CYS A 78 11.11 -3.62 22.69
CA CYS A 78 10.94 -3.25 21.28
C CYS A 78 11.92 -2.11 20.89
N LEU A 79 12.03 -1.83 19.60
CA LEU A 79 12.91 -0.78 19.08
C LEU A 79 12.70 0.57 19.76
N ASN A 80 11.45 0.97 19.95
CA ASN A 80 11.11 2.27 20.55
C ASN A 80 11.55 2.35 22.02
N SER A 81 11.35 1.30 22.80
CA SER A 81 11.79 1.26 24.20
C SER A 81 13.31 1.30 24.34
N GLY A 82 14.02 0.59 23.44
CA GLY A 82 15.47 0.60 23.40
C GLY A 82 16.05 1.97 23.08
N VAL A 83 15.52 2.64 22.06
CA VAL A 83 15.94 4.02 21.73
C VAL A 83 15.62 4.98 22.87
N THR A 84 14.42 4.90 23.47
CA THR A 84 14.03 5.76 24.61
C THR A 84 15.02 5.63 25.75
N ALA A 85 15.34 4.41 26.15
CA ALA A 85 16.26 4.17 27.27
C ALA A 85 17.69 4.61 26.95
N ALA A 86 18.16 4.43 25.70
CA ALA A 86 19.46 4.94 25.28
C ALA A 86 19.53 6.48 25.33
N ILE A 87 18.49 7.16 24.88
CA ILE A 87 18.41 8.63 24.97
C ILE A 87 18.39 9.11 26.42
N GLN A 88 17.67 8.44 27.31
CA GLN A 88 17.68 8.73 28.76
C GLN A 88 19.06 8.55 29.34
N GLU A 89 19.74 7.45 29.07
CA GLU A 89 21.09 7.17 29.52
C GLU A 89 22.09 8.25 29.05
N LEU A 90 22.06 8.63 27.77
CA LEU A 90 22.94 9.67 27.25
C LEU A 90 22.60 11.07 27.80
N THR A 91 21.35 11.32 28.17
CA THR A 91 20.93 12.53 28.85
C THR A 91 21.57 12.62 30.26
N THR A 92 21.59 11.52 31.01
CA THR A 92 22.23 11.47 32.32
C THR A 92 23.74 11.71 32.25
N ARG A 93 24.35 11.37 31.11
CA ARG A 93 25.79 11.62 30.84
C ARG A 93 26.07 13.04 30.34
N ASN A 94 25.06 13.92 30.30
CA ASN A 94 25.18 15.30 29.82
C ASN A 94 25.65 15.38 28.35
N ILE A 95 25.26 14.41 27.52
CA ILE A 95 25.49 14.48 26.07
C ILE A 95 24.54 15.51 25.48
N PRO A 96 25.02 16.53 24.73
CA PRO A 96 24.16 17.63 24.29
C PRO A 96 23.31 17.28 23.10
N ASP A 97 23.83 16.45 22.15
CA ASP A 97 23.17 16.13 20.89
C ASP A 97 23.36 14.66 20.55
N VAL A 98 22.28 14.03 20.04
CA VAL A 98 22.26 12.64 19.61
C VAL A 98 21.67 12.52 18.20
N LEU A 99 22.26 11.65 17.39
CA LEU A 99 21.72 11.16 16.12
C LEU A 99 21.27 9.72 16.31
N VAL A 100 19.98 9.44 16.18
CA VAL A 100 19.47 8.07 16.02
C VAL A 100 19.54 7.73 14.53
N LEU A 101 20.24 6.64 14.19
CA LEU A 101 20.52 6.26 12.81
C LEU A 101 20.27 4.76 12.60
N HIS A 102 19.53 4.40 11.59
CA HIS A 102 19.28 2.99 11.25
C HIS A 102 20.53 2.32 10.66
N ALA A 103 20.65 1.00 10.87
CA ALA A 103 21.84 0.25 10.48
C ALA A 103 21.85 -0.20 9.00
N ASP A 104 20.75 -0.08 8.32
CA ASP A 104 20.49 -0.63 6.98
C ASP A 104 20.56 0.40 5.85
N LEU A 105 21.36 1.43 6.03
CA LEU A 105 21.56 2.55 5.11
C LEU A 105 22.86 2.38 4.31
N PRO A 106 22.82 1.68 3.19
CA PRO A 106 24.03 1.29 2.44
C PRO A 106 24.72 2.46 1.75
N LEU A 107 24.01 3.54 1.46
CA LEU A 107 24.52 4.66 0.65
C LEU A 107 25.05 5.83 1.47
N VAL A 108 24.79 5.89 2.78
CA VAL A 108 25.16 7.02 3.63
C VAL A 108 26.69 7.20 3.70
N THR A 109 27.16 8.43 3.60
CA THR A 109 28.57 8.79 3.67
C THR A 109 28.89 9.67 4.88
N ALA A 110 30.18 9.80 5.24
CA ALA A 110 30.59 10.70 6.31
C ALA A 110 30.19 12.16 6.04
N ALA A 111 30.27 12.59 4.78
CA ALA A 111 29.87 13.94 4.40
C ALA A 111 28.36 14.18 4.57
N ASP A 112 27.52 13.17 4.36
CA ASP A 112 26.07 13.28 4.62
C ASP A 112 25.81 13.49 6.11
N ILE A 113 26.46 12.69 6.97
CA ILE A 113 26.32 12.81 8.43
C ILE A 113 26.82 14.17 8.92
N ASP A 114 28.01 14.61 8.47
CA ASP A 114 28.56 15.91 8.88
C ASP A 114 27.65 17.07 8.42
N THR A 115 27.05 16.98 7.23
CA THR A 115 26.09 17.97 6.71
C THR A 115 24.82 18.01 7.56
N LEU A 116 24.24 16.85 7.91
CA LEU A 116 23.04 16.77 8.76
C LEU A 116 23.30 17.33 10.15
N VAL A 117 24.44 17.00 10.75
CA VAL A 117 24.85 17.50 12.08
C VAL A 117 25.03 19.03 12.05
N GLN A 118 25.67 19.55 11.01
CA GLN A 118 25.86 20.99 10.86
C GLN A 118 24.53 21.72 10.69
N ALA A 119 23.65 21.20 9.84
CA ALA A 119 22.32 21.77 9.60
C ALA A 119 21.50 21.82 10.90
N HIS A 120 21.47 20.72 11.67
CA HIS A 120 20.78 20.63 12.95
C HIS A 120 21.27 21.67 13.96
N ARG A 121 22.59 21.84 14.09
CA ARG A 121 23.19 22.81 15.01
C ARG A 121 22.98 24.27 14.60
N THR A 122 22.99 24.54 13.28
CA THR A 122 22.85 25.90 12.77
C THR A 122 21.43 26.44 12.94
N GLN A 123 20.44 25.59 12.78
CA GLN A 123 19.03 26.00 12.80
C GLN A 123 18.45 26.02 14.24
N LYS A 124 19.18 25.52 15.23
CA LYS A 124 18.78 25.47 16.66
C LYS A 124 17.38 24.85 16.84
N THR A 125 16.99 23.97 15.95
CA THR A 125 15.77 23.16 16.10
C THR A 125 16.04 22.06 17.09
N GLY A 126 15.11 21.81 18.00
CA GLY A 126 15.26 20.73 18.99
C GLY A 126 15.30 19.34 18.33
N ILE A 127 14.67 19.19 17.16
CA ILE A 127 14.55 17.93 16.44
C ILE A 127 14.71 18.14 14.93
N THR A 128 15.51 17.25 14.29
CA THR A 128 15.59 17.14 12.84
C THR A 128 15.22 15.72 12.44
N LEU A 129 14.20 15.57 11.57
CA LEU A 129 13.76 14.29 10.99
C LEU A 129 14.35 14.12 9.60
N VAL A 130 14.87 12.94 9.32
CA VAL A 130 15.30 12.53 7.97
C VAL A 130 14.47 11.32 7.57
N PRO A 131 13.46 11.49 6.70
CA PRO A 131 12.60 10.41 6.26
C PRO A 131 13.32 9.48 5.28
N ASP A 132 12.69 8.32 5.03
CA ASP A 132 12.97 7.51 3.85
C ASP A 132 12.54 8.23 2.56
N SER A 133 12.85 7.66 1.40
CA SER A 133 12.52 8.21 0.08
C SER A 133 11.00 8.34 -0.16
N GLU A 134 10.19 7.58 0.55
CA GLU A 134 8.72 7.54 0.41
C GLU A 134 7.99 8.43 1.43
N LEU A 135 8.71 9.12 2.32
CA LEU A 135 8.16 9.92 3.42
C LEU A 135 7.30 9.10 4.40
N ASN A 136 7.60 7.83 4.52
CA ASN A 136 6.87 6.87 5.34
C ASN A 136 7.64 6.45 6.61
N GLY A 137 8.91 6.11 6.46
CA GLY A 137 9.82 5.77 7.54
C GLY A 137 10.68 6.96 8.00
N THR A 138 11.33 6.82 9.16
CA THR A 138 12.32 7.77 9.68
C THR A 138 13.66 7.06 9.76
N ASN A 139 14.56 7.33 8.83
CA ASN A 139 15.85 6.67 8.71
C ASN A 139 16.92 7.30 9.62
N ALA A 140 16.78 8.61 9.90
CA ALA A 140 17.60 9.29 10.88
C ALA A 140 16.80 10.34 11.64
N MET A 141 17.18 10.57 12.92
CA MET A 141 16.60 11.61 13.78
C MET A 141 17.69 12.24 14.61
N LEU A 142 17.85 13.57 14.52
CA LEU A 142 18.78 14.33 15.36
C LEU A 142 17.99 15.02 16.47
N LEU A 143 18.54 14.95 17.68
CA LEU A 143 17.91 15.44 18.91
C LEU A 143 18.89 16.29 19.70
N SER A 144 18.51 17.48 20.13
CA SER A 144 19.18 18.20 21.19
C SER A 144 18.62 17.76 22.54
N LEU A 145 19.50 17.40 23.48
CA LEU A 145 19.13 16.87 24.79
C LEU A 145 19.18 17.94 25.91
N PRO A 146 18.29 17.83 26.89
CA PRO A 146 17.23 16.87 27.08
C PRO A 146 16.09 17.05 26.07
N SER A 147 15.46 15.93 25.61
CA SER A 147 14.38 15.96 24.66
C SER A 147 13.13 15.29 25.23
N SER A 148 11.96 15.86 24.93
CA SER A 148 10.65 15.27 25.24
C SER A 148 10.11 14.39 24.11
N MET A 149 10.93 14.07 23.11
CA MET A 149 10.52 13.27 21.97
C MET A 149 10.11 11.87 22.37
N GLN A 150 8.96 11.43 21.88
CA GLN A 150 8.51 10.04 21.92
C GLN A 150 8.80 9.35 20.58
N PHE A 151 9.22 8.08 20.63
CA PHE A 151 9.63 7.35 19.43
C PHE A 151 8.52 6.42 18.93
N PHE A 152 8.28 6.45 17.61
CA PHE A 152 7.23 5.71 16.91
C PHE A 152 7.81 4.91 15.75
N TYR A 153 9.03 4.39 15.87
CA TYR A 153 9.64 3.57 14.82
C TYR A 153 8.77 2.35 14.49
N GLY A 154 8.67 2.05 13.20
CA GLY A 154 7.79 1.06 12.62
C GLY A 154 6.99 1.67 11.47
N GLN A 155 5.85 1.08 11.12
CA GLN A 155 5.02 1.58 10.03
C GLN A 155 4.58 3.03 10.24
N HIS A 156 4.73 3.84 9.19
CA HIS A 156 4.38 5.27 9.19
C HIS A 156 5.11 6.05 10.31
N SER A 157 6.38 5.72 10.56
CA SER A 157 7.13 6.36 11.65
C SER A 157 7.36 7.85 11.40
N TYR A 158 7.65 8.27 10.17
CA TYR A 158 7.86 9.68 9.86
C TYR A 158 6.62 10.55 10.10
N PRO A 159 5.44 10.28 9.52
CA PRO A 159 4.24 11.07 9.82
C PRO A 159 3.85 11.05 11.30
N LYS A 160 4.06 9.94 12.02
CA LYS A 160 3.80 9.87 13.47
C LYS A 160 4.75 10.75 14.28
N HIS A 161 6.04 10.74 13.96
CA HIS A 161 7.02 11.62 14.61
C HIS A 161 6.69 13.08 14.35
N LEU A 162 6.34 13.43 13.10
CA LEU A 162 5.98 14.79 12.72
C LEU A 162 4.70 15.26 13.44
N ALA A 163 3.66 14.43 13.48
CA ALA A 163 2.40 14.73 14.17
C ALA A 163 2.63 14.94 15.67
N PHE A 164 3.41 14.06 16.32
CA PHE A 164 3.76 14.22 17.73
C PHE A 164 4.47 15.54 18.02
N CYS A 165 5.41 15.94 17.17
CA CYS A 165 6.08 17.24 17.33
C CYS A 165 5.09 18.41 17.21
N GLN A 166 4.17 18.36 16.24
CA GLN A 166 3.15 19.39 16.04
C GLN A 166 2.18 19.47 17.22
N GLU A 167 1.66 18.34 17.69
CA GLU A 167 0.71 18.26 18.81
C GLU A 167 1.32 18.76 20.14
N ASN A 168 2.64 18.58 20.32
CA ASN A 168 3.34 18.99 21.53
C ASN A 168 4.10 20.32 21.37
N ALA A 169 3.87 21.08 20.30
CA ALA A 169 4.52 22.36 19.99
C ALA A 169 6.08 22.27 20.02
N ILE A 170 6.63 21.12 19.60
CA ILE A 170 8.07 20.91 19.50
C ILE A 170 8.54 21.42 18.14
N THR A 171 9.53 22.30 18.13
CA THR A 171 10.12 22.79 16.88
C THR A 171 10.86 21.65 16.17
N VAL A 172 10.38 21.27 15.02
CA VAL A 172 10.91 20.17 14.20
C VAL A 172 11.25 20.66 12.81
N GLN A 173 12.36 20.17 12.27
CA GLN A 173 12.76 20.34 10.88
C GLN A 173 12.76 18.99 10.18
N THR A 174 12.34 18.96 8.93
CA THR A 174 12.56 17.83 8.02
C THR A 174 13.70 18.17 7.07
N THR A 175 14.66 17.26 6.95
CA THR A 175 15.76 17.35 5.99
C THR A 175 15.73 16.13 5.09
N HIS A 176 15.70 16.35 3.78
CA HIS A 176 15.77 15.27 2.79
C HIS A 176 17.22 15.02 2.41
N ASN A 177 17.62 13.74 2.41
CA ASN A 177 18.92 13.29 1.92
C ASN A 177 18.74 11.96 1.20
N GLU A 178 19.00 11.94 -0.09
CA GLU A 178 18.77 10.77 -0.96
C GLU A 178 19.48 9.51 -0.48
N ARG A 179 20.71 9.63 0.07
CA ARG A 179 21.49 8.49 0.53
C ARG A 179 21.06 7.98 1.90
N VAL A 180 20.64 8.86 2.80
CA VAL A 180 20.07 8.49 4.09
C VAL A 180 18.63 8.00 3.92
N GLY A 181 17.91 8.48 2.91
CA GLY A 181 16.56 8.04 2.56
C GLY A 181 16.49 6.64 1.93
N CYS A 182 17.63 6.05 1.56
CA CYS A 182 17.69 4.75 0.88
C CYS A 182 18.12 3.65 1.87
N ASP A 183 17.17 2.91 2.42
CA ASP A 183 17.37 1.70 3.21
C ASP A 183 17.15 0.46 2.34
N ILE A 184 17.71 -0.68 2.76
CA ILE A 184 17.53 -1.96 2.07
C ILE A 184 16.45 -2.76 2.78
N ASP A 185 15.24 -2.76 2.27
CA ASP A 185 14.14 -3.58 2.80
C ASP A 185 13.64 -4.60 1.78
N LEU A 186 13.78 -4.31 0.50
CA LEU A 186 13.28 -5.10 -0.61
C LEU A 186 14.40 -5.47 -1.61
N TRP A 187 14.12 -6.43 -2.47
CA TRP A 187 15.07 -6.86 -3.50
C TRP A 187 15.49 -5.73 -4.45
N GLN A 188 14.56 -4.87 -4.83
CA GLN A 188 14.84 -3.73 -5.72
C GLN A 188 15.75 -2.67 -5.10
N ASP A 189 15.82 -2.59 -3.76
CA ASP A 189 16.70 -1.64 -3.06
C ASP A 189 18.18 -1.96 -3.29
N PHE A 190 18.46 -3.15 -3.81
CA PHE A 190 19.81 -3.52 -4.23
C PHE A 190 20.25 -2.89 -5.56
N ALA A 191 19.35 -2.43 -6.42
CA ALA A 191 19.69 -1.89 -7.73
C ALA A 191 20.74 -0.76 -7.68
N PRO A 192 20.66 0.23 -6.76
CA PRO A 192 21.70 1.22 -6.57
C PRO A 192 23.03 0.64 -6.09
N LEU A 193 23.00 -0.49 -5.35
CA LEU A 193 24.20 -1.12 -4.79
C LEU A 193 24.99 -1.92 -5.81
N LEU A 194 24.32 -2.52 -6.79
CA LEU A 194 24.97 -3.28 -7.84
C LEU A 194 25.88 -2.40 -8.69
N SER A 195 25.56 -1.10 -8.81
CA SER A 195 26.44 -0.12 -9.45
C SER A 195 27.66 0.25 -8.60
N LEU A 196 27.65 -0.04 -7.28
CA LEU A 196 28.74 0.25 -6.34
C LEU A 196 29.77 -0.88 -6.24
N ARG A 197 29.66 -1.98 -6.98
CA ARG A 197 30.66 -3.07 -7.05
C ARG A 197 32.09 -2.57 -7.27
N THR A 198 32.27 -1.29 -7.63
CA THR A 198 33.56 -0.71 -8.02
C THR A 198 34.02 0.51 -7.20
N THR A 199 33.32 1.01 -6.21
CA THR A 199 33.71 2.24 -5.47
C THR A 199 33.81 2.06 -3.96
N GLY A 200 34.87 1.89 -3.47
CA GLY A 200 35.97 2.34 -2.57
C GLY A 200 35.77 2.23 -1.09
N ASN A 201 34.74 2.47 -0.31
CA ASN A 201 34.82 2.56 1.16
C ASN A 201 33.91 1.57 1.94
N ARG A 202 33.32 0.59 1.28
CA ARG A 202 32.38 -0.37 1.88
C ARG A 202 32.87 -1.79 1.71
N GLN A 203 33.91 -2.11 2.46
CA GLN A 203 34.63 -3.36 2.27
C GLN A 203 33.81 -4.60 2.62
N GLN A 204 32.89 -4.50 3.59
CA GLN A 204 32.12 -5.66 4.02
C GLN A 204 30.92 -5.92 3.11
N LEU A 205 30.21 -4.88 2.71
CA LEU A 205 29.13 -5.00 1.75
C LEU A 205 29.66 -5.45 0.37
N ALA A 206 30.84 -4.94 -0.04
CA ALA A 206 31.49 -5.40 -1.28
C ALA A 206 31.81 -6.90 -1.24
N ARG A 207 32.38 -7.40 -0.13
CA ARG A 207 32.65 -8.85 0.06
C ARG A 207 31.35 -9.67 0.08
N TRP A 208 30.32 -9.13 0.70
CA TRP A 208 29.01 -9.77 0.70
C TRP A 208 28.44 -9.85 -0.72
N LEU A 209 28.55 -8.78 -1.53
CA LEU A 209 28.14 -8.75 -2.94
C LEU A 209 29.00 -9.66 -3.81
N GLU A 210 30.30 -9.83 -3.51
CA GLU A 210 31.17 -10.81 -4.18
C GLU A 210 30.72 -12.24 -3.88
N GLN A 211 30.32 -12.52 -2.63
CA GLN A 211 29.92 -13.87 -2.21
C GLN A 211 28.52 -14.25 -2.69
N TYR A 212 27.61 -13.30 -2.75
CA TYR A 212 26.18 -13.51 -3.03
C TYR A 212 25.71 -12.80 -4.30
N GLY A 213 26.62 -12.16 -5.04
CA GLY A 213 26.29 -11.35 -6.21
C GLY A 213 25.67 -12.14 -7.35
N ASP A 214 26.02 -13.42 -7.48
CA ASP A 214 25.43 -14.31 -8.49
C ASP A 214 23.91 -14.51 -8.30
N LEU A 215 23.40 -14.27 -7.08
CA LEU A 215 21.95 -14.30 -6.82
C LEU A 215 21.22 -13.17 -7.56
N PHE A 216 21.94 -12.09 -7.93
CA PHE A 216 21.37 -10.97 -8.68
C PHE A 216 21.49 -11.16 -10.19
N ASP A 217 22.37 -12.04 -10.64
CA ASP A 217 22.54 -12.36 -12.06
C ASP A 217 21.52 -13.43 -12.53
N SER A 218 20.94 -14.16 -11.57
CA SER A 218 19.86 -15.11 -11.80
C SER A 218 18.83 -14.95 -10.70
N PRO A 219 17.65 -14.40 -10.98
CA PRO A 219 16.59 -14.38 -9.97
C PRO A 219 16.34 -15.82 -9.50
N PRO A 220 16.01 -16.02 -8.19
CA PRO A 220 15.85 -17.36 -7.60
C PRO A 220 14.97 -18.22 -8.50
N ALA A 221 15.44 -19.41 -8.84
CA ALA A 221 14.72 -20.34 -9.68
C ALA A 221 13.35 -20.63 -9.05
N GLY A 222 12.30 -20.10 -9.65
CA GLY A 222 10.91 -20.22 -9.18
C GLY A 222 10.12 -18.93 -9.14
N ILE A 223 10.77 -17.76 -9.12
CA ILE A 223 10.07 -16.48 -9.17
C ILE A 223 10.86 -15.56 -10.10
N ALA A 224 10.65 -15.70 -11.42
CA ALA A 224 10.90 -14.60 -12.33
C ALA A 224 9.84 -13.55 -12.01
N MET A 225 10.24 -12.50 -11.27
CA MET A 225 9.37 -11.37 -11.03
C MET A 225 9.28 -10.57 -12.33
N PRO A 226 8.08 -10.16 -12.75
CA PRO A 226 7.94 -9.27 -13.90
C PRO A 226 8.67 -7.95 -13.62
N THR A 227 9.78 -7.70 -14.30
CA THR A 227 10.55 -6.45 -14.17
C THR A 227 10.09 -5.36 -15.13
N SER A 228 9.09 -5.68 -15.95
CA SER A 228 8.46 -4.73 -16.90
C SER A 228 7.05 -5.19 -17.27
N ALA A 229 6.29 -4.33 -17.93
CA ALA A 229 4.99 -4.68 -18.52
C ALA A 229 5.04 -5.86 -19.53
N ALA A 230 6.24 -6.37 -19.87
CA ALA A 230 6.47 -7.53 -20.70
C ALA A 230 6.46 -8.87 -19.95
N ASP A 231 6.43 -8.85 -18.62
CA ASP A 231 6.56 -10.05 -17.77
C ASP A 231 5.22 -10.57 -17.22
N TYR A 232 4.11 -10.21 -17.87
CA TYR A 232 2.84 -10.88 -17.61
C TYR A 232 2.93 -12.34 -18.05
N LEU A 233 2.27 -13.23 -17.29
CA LEU A 233 2.12 -14.61 -17.70
C LEU A 233 1.55 -14.66 -19.12
N ASN A 234 2.16 -15.44 -20.02
CA ASN A 234 1.59 -15.68 -21.33
C ASN A 234 0.34 -16.58 -21.21
N GLU A 235 -0.43 -16.66 -22.27
CA GLU A 235 -1.69 -17.42 -22.29
C GLU A 235 -1.52 -18.87 -21.82
N ASN A 236 -0.47 -19.55 -22.26
CA ASN A 236 -0.22 -20.94 -21.89
C ASN A 236 0.13 -21.08 -20.39
N GLU A 237 0.89 -20.17 -19.85
CA GLU A 237 1.21 -20.12 -18.43
C GLU A 237 -0.04 -19.84 -17.58
N CYS A 238 -0.88 -18.91 -18.01
CA CYS A 238 -2.18 -18.66 -17.38
C CYS A 238 -3.06 -19.91 -17.40
N LEU A 239 -3.19 -20.58 -18.56
CA LEU A 239 -4.01 -21.80 -18.69
C LEU A 239 -3.47 -22.96 -17.86
N ALA A 240 -2.15 -23.07 -17.70
CA ALA A 240 -1.53 -24.07 -16.82
C ALA A 240 -1.95 -23.91 -15.34
N LEU A 241 -2.30 -22.70 -14.90
CA LEU A 241 -2.82 -22.47 -13.55
C LEU A 241 -4.18 -23.15 -13.32
N ALA A 242 -4.95 -23.42 -14.36
CA ALA A 242 -6.22 -24.14 -14.25
C ALA A 242 -6.03 -25.58 -13.72
N GLU A 243 -4.90 -26.19 -14.02
CA GLU A 243 -4.55 -27.55 -13.59
C GLU A 243 -3.77 -27.59 -12.27
N CYS A 244 -3.32 -26.44 -11.75
CA CYS A 244 -2.53 -26.36 -10.53
C CYS A 244 -3.37 -26.74 -9.31
N GLN A 245 -2.92 -27.73 -8.55
CA GLN A 245 -3.54 -28.19 -7.30
C GLN A 245 -2.86 -27.62 -6.04
N ASP A 246 -1.70 -27.00 -6.19
CA ASP A 246 -0.95 -26.39 -5.08
C ASP A 246 -1.48 -24.99 -4.75
N THR A 247 -2.60 -24.93 -4.04
CA THR A 247 -3.20 -23.67 -3.58
C THR A 247 -2.25 -22.87 -2.67
N ALA A 248 -1.47 -23.54 -1.82
CA ALA A 248 -0.54 -22.86 -0.91
C ALA A 248 0.59 -22.16 -1.68
N GLY A 249 1.14 -22.83 -2.69
CA GLY A 249 2.12 -22.25 -3.61
C GLY A 249 1.56 -21.07 -4.39
N LEU A 250 0.33 -21.19 -4.93
CA LEU A 250 -0.35 -20.09 -5.63
C LEU A 250 -0.58 -18.87 -4.71
N MET A 251 -1.02 -19.10 -3.47
CA MET A 251 -1.20 -18.02 -2.48
C MET A 251 0.12 -17.33 -2.14
N THR A 252 1.20 -18.10 -2.02
CA THR A 252 2.55 -17.57 -1.75
C THR A 252 3.02 -16.68 -2.91
N ARG A 253 2.84 -17.12 -4.17
CA ARG A 253 3.17 -16.34 -5.36
C ARG A 253 2.33 -15.07 -5.47
N ALA A 254 1.01 -15.17 -5.27
CA ALA A 254 0.10 -14.01 -5.30
C ALA A 254 0.46 -12.98 -4.23
N ARG A 255 0.83 -13.45 -3.03
CA ARG A 255 1.30 -12.57 -1.95
C ARG A 255 2.60 -11.88 -2.34
N ALA A 256 3.57 -12.61 -2.89
CA ALA A 256 4.84 -12.04 -3.31
C ALA A 256 4.63 -10.94 -4.38
N LEU A 257 3.79 -11.19 -5.40
CA LEU A 257 3.44 -10.20 -6.42
C LEU A 257 2.76 -8.95 -5.84
N ARG A 258 1.82 -9.14 -4.90
CA ARG A 258 1.18 -8.02 -4.20
C ARG A 258 2.20 -7.22 -3.40
N ASP A 259 3.04 -7.90 -2.62
CA ASP A 259 4.01 -7.26 -1.73
C ASP A 259 5.10 -6.53 -2.54
N ASP A 260 5.42 -7.00 -3.74
CA ASP A 260 6.31 -6.33 -4.67
C ASP A 260 5.72 -5.01 -5.21
N GLY A 261 4.45 -5.06 -5.65
CA GLY A 261 3.79 -3.87 -6.21
C GLY A 261 3.30 -2.86 -5.17
N PHE A 262 2.89 -3.34 -3.99
CA PHE A 262 2.20 -2.52 -2.98
C PHE A 262 2.76 -2.68 -1.58
N TYR A 263 3.90 -3.33 -1.44
CA TYR A 263 4.48 -3.68 -0.14
C TYR A 263 3.50 -4.47 0.74
N ASN A 264 3.56 -4.34 2.04
CA ASN A 264 2.58 -4.88 2.98
C ASN A 264 1.45 -3.87 3.31
N VAL A 265 1.27 -2.87 2.46
CA VAL A 265 0.21 -1.87 2.62
C VAL A 265 -1.05 -2.36 1.92
N ILE A 266 -2.13 -2.49 2.67
CA ILE A 266 -3.47 -2.74 2.15
C ILE A 266 -4.29 -1.48 2.38
N THR A 267 -4.74 -0.87 1.29
CA THR A 267 -5.63 0.29 1.35
C THR A 267 -7.08 -0.15 1.38
N PHE A 268 -7.92 0.64 2.02
CA PHE A 268 -9.37 0.49 1.96
C PHE A 268 -10.04 1.86 1.91
N SER A 269 -11.19 1.93 1.29
CA SER A 269 -12.04 3.11 1.33
C SER A 269 -13.28 2.81 2.17
N LYS A 270 -13.49 3.61 3.21
CA LYS A 270 -14.71 3.53 4.02
C LYS A 270 -15.86 4.15 3.24
N LYS A 271 -16.79 3.31 2.79
CA LYS A 271 -17.92 3.72 1.95
C LYS A 271 -19.24 3.55 2.68
N VAL A 272 -20.19 4.45 2.42
CA VAL A 272 -21.60 4.23 2.75
C VAL A 272 -22.29 3.57 1.55
N PHE A 273 -23.06 2.52 1.80
CA PHE A 273 -23.79 1.77 0.77
C PHE A 273 -25.18 2.34 0.56
N ILE A 274 -25.52 2.67 -0.69
CA ILE A 274 -26.82 3.27 -1.08
C ILE A 274 -27.44 2.40 -2.18
N PRO A 275 -28.45 1.57 -1.85
CA PRO A 275 -29.16 0.75 -2.81
C PRO A 275 -30.26 1.56 -3.53
N LEU A 276 -29.89 2.32 -4.55
CA LEU A 276 -30.78 3.29 -5.19
C LEU A 276 -32.09 2.66 -5.72
N THR A 277 -31.99 1.46 -6.31
CA THR A 277 -33.14 0.63 -6.69
C THR A 277 -32.82 -0.86 -6.63
N HIS A 278 -33.74 -1.65 -6.12
CA HIS A 278 -33.68 -3.10 -6.17
C HIS A 278 -34.33 -3.70 -7.45
N LEU A 279 -34.99 -2.90 -8.26
CA LEU A 279 -35.51 -3.35 -9.55
C LEU A 279 -34.35 -3.53 -10.53
N CYS A 280 -34.34 -4.65 -11.26
CA CYS A 280 -33.29 -4.97 -12.22
C CYS A 280 -33.91 -5.56 -13.49
N ARG A 281 -33.40 -5.18 -14.65
CA ARG A 281 -33.76 -5.77 -15.94
C ARG A 281 -33.37 -7.23 -16.05
N ASP A 282 -32.18 -7.55 -15.48
CA ASP A 282 -31.62 -8.89 -15.46
C ASP A 282 -32.30 -9.81 -14.43
N VAL A 283 -32.13 -11.12 -14.64
CA VAL A 283 -32.67 -12.20 -13.78
C VAL A 283 -31.62 -13.21 -13.40
N CYS A 284 -30.44 -12.74 -12.99
CA CYS A 284 -29.34 -13.61 -12.58
C CYS A 284 -29.76 -14.56 -11.46
N HIS A 285 -29.58 -15.87 -11.66
CA HIS A 285 -30.16 -16.88 -10.77
C HIS A 285 -29.49 -16.97 -9.39
N TYR A 286 -28.33 -16.35 -9.22
CA TYR A 286 -27.61 -16.24 -7.93
C TYR A 286 -27.87 -14.91 -7.19
N CYS A 287 -28.49 -13.93 -7.87
CA CYS A 287 -28.62 -12.59 -7.31
C CYS A 287 -29.69 -12.52 -6.23
N THR A 288 -29.30 -12.09 -5.05
CA THR A 288 -30.19 -11.85 -3.91
C THR A 288 -30.57 -10.38 -3.75
N PHE A 289 -29.95 -9.48 -4.48
CA PHE A 289 -30.18 -8.04 -4.42
C PHE A 289 -31.44 -7.63 -5.21
N ALA A 290 -31.64 -8.18 -6.40
CA ALA A 290 -32.74 -7.83 -7.29
C ALA A 290 -34.08 -8.30 -6.72
N GLN A 291 -35.06 -7.41 -6.76
CA GLN A 291 -36.44 -7.67 -6.33
C GLN A 291 -37.44 -7.39 -7.45
N THR A 292 -38.64 -7.92 -7.31
CA THR A 292 -39.75 -7.62 -8.23
C THR A 292 -40.58 -6.47 -7.70
N PRO A 293 -41.35 -5.74 -8.56
CA PRO A 293 -42.19 -4.62 -8.09
C PRO A 293 -43.21 -4.97 -7.01
N LYS A 294 -43.57 -6.25 -6.87
CA LYS A 294 -44.50 -6.71 -5.83
C LYS A 294 -43.89 -6.85 -4.44
N LYS A 295 -42.56 -6.83 -4.36
CA LYS A 295 -41.81 -7.07 -3.11
C LYS A 295 -41.14 -5.82 -2.55
N ILE A 296 -41.35 -4.66 -3.17
CA ILE A 296 -40.75 -3.39 -2.78
C ILE A 296 -41.84 -2.34 -2.59
N ASP A 297 -41.63 -1.45 -1.62
CA ASP A 297 -42.57 -0.34 -1.33
C ASP A 297 -42.42 0.82 -2.31
N SER A 298 -41.20 1.05 -2.83
CA SER A 298 -40.88 2.10 -3.79
C SER A 298 -39.91 1.57 -4.86
N ALA A 299 -40.11 1.98 -6.12
CA ALA A 299 -39.25 1.59 -7.23
C ALA A 299 -37.82 2.13 -7.10
N PHE A 300 -37.67 3.32 -6.52
CA PHE A 300 -36.38 3.98 -6.26
C PHE A 300 -36.40 4.61 -4.87
N MET A 301 -35.24 4.74 -4.23
CA MET A 301 -35.08 5.66 -3.10
C MET A 301 -35.31 7.10 -3.59
N SER A 302 -35.99 7.92 -2.79
CA SER A 302 -36.07 9.35 -3.06
C SER A 302 -34.73 10.05 -2.77
N ILE A 303 -34.49 11.24 -3.32
CA ILE A 303 -33.29 12.04 -3.02
C ILE A 303 -33.15 12.27 -1.51
N ASP A 304 -34.25 12.57 -0.81
CA ASP A 304 -34.22 12.80 0.64
C ASP A 304 -33.79 11.54 1.42
N GLN A 305 -34.27 10.36 1.03
CA GLN A 305 -33.84 9.08 1.62
C GLN A 305 -32.36 8.81 1.35
N VAL A 306 -31.91 9.07 0.13
CA VAL A 306 -30.49 8.94 -0.24
C VAL A 306 -29.60 9.88 0.58
N LEU A 307 -30.00 11.15 0.69
CA LEU A 307 -29.25 12.15 1.44
C LEU A 307 -29.23 11.86 2.95
N ALA A 308 -30.31 11.30 3.49
CA ALA A 308 -30.33 10.88 4.90
C ALA A 308 -29.23 9.81 5.17
N VAL A 309 -29.16 8.78 4.32
CA VAL A 309 -28.13 7.73 4.41
C VAL A 309 -26.72 8.30 4.16
N ALA A 310 -26.57 9.19 3.18
CA ALA A 310 -25.28 9.81 2.87
C ALA A 310 -24.77 10.69 4.02
N ARG A 311 -25.63 11.48 4.66
CA ARG A 311 -25.25 12.32 5.82
C ARG A 311 -24.83 11.46 7.02
N GLU A 312 -25.53 10.36 7.28
CA GLU A 312 -25.15 9.42 8.33
C GLU A 312 -23.77 8.82 8.03
N GLY A 313 -23.55 8.37 6.79
CA GLY A 313 -22.24 7.87 6.35
C GLY A 313 -21.11 8.89 6.51
N ALA A 314 -21.36 10.15 6.14
CA ALA A 314 -20.39 11.24 6.30
C ALA A 314 -20.08 11.49 7.79
N ALA A 315 -21.09 11.51 8.65
CA ALA A 315 -20.93 11.65 10.11
C ALA A 315 -20.12 10.50 10.72
N MET A 316 -20.22 9.29 10.15
CA MET A 316 -19.41 8.12 10.53
C MET A 316 -18.00 8.12 9.94
N GLY A 317 -17.62 9.17 9.20
CA GLY A 317 -16.28 9.32 8.61
C GLY A 317 -16.07 8.54 7.31
N CYS A 318 -17.14 8.15 6.60
CA CYS A 318 -17.02 7.64 5.23
C CYS A 318 -16.42 8.72 4.32
N LYS A 319 -15.74 8.28 3.26
CA LYS A 319 -15.14 9.16 2.24
C LYS A 319 -15.86 9.06 0.90
N GLU A 320 -16.52 7.94 0.66
CA GLU A 320 -17.23 7.66 -0.58
C GLU A 320 -18.65 7.18 -0.32
N ALA A 321 -19.54 7.43 -1.28
CA ALA A 321 -20.87 6.87 -1.35
C ALA A 321 -20.92 5.85 -2.50
N LEU A 322 -21.05 4.55 -2.16
CA LEU A 322 -21.24 3.48 -3.12
C LEU A 322 -22.71 3.38 -3.51
N ILE A 323 -23.04 3.85 -4.69
CA ILE A 323 -24.40 3.83 -5.23
C ILE A 323 -24.55 2.58 -6.09
N THR A 324 -25.28 1.61 -5.54
CA THR A 324 -25.56 0.33 -6.22
C THR A 324 -27.02 0.30 -6.65
N LEU A 325 -27.27 -0.25 -7.82
CA LEU A 325 -28.63 -0.32 -8.38
C LEU A 325 -28.76 -1.54 -9.30
N GLY A 326 -30.01 -1.93 -9.54
CA GLY A 326 -30.30 -2.91 -10.60
C GLY A 326 -30.19 -2.29 -11.99
N GLU A 327 -29.83 -3.12 -12.94
CA GLU A 327 -29.60 -2.76 -14.35
C GLU A 327 -30.88 -2.22 -14.99
N LYS A 328 -30.87 -0.97 -15.46
CA LYS A 328 -31.86 -0.25 -16.27
C LYS A 328 -33.31 -0.79 -16.13
N PRO A 329 -33.93 -0.74 -14.93
CA PRO A 329 -35.19 -1.39 -14.64
C PRO A 329 -36.36 -0.83 -15.48
N GLU A 330 -36.27 0.39 -15.99
CA GLU A 330 -37.24 1.02 -16.86
C GLU A 330 -37.42 0.25 -18.18
N LEU A 331 -36.42 -0.49 -18.64
CA LEU A 331 -36.51 -1.28 -19.85
C LEU A 331 -37.38 -2.53 -19.66
N ARG A 332 -37.65 -2.94 -18.42
CA ARG A 332 -38.44 -4.11 -18.07
C ARG A 332 -39.74 -3.77 -17.38
N TYR A 333 -39.72 -2.88 -16.39
CA TYR A 333 -40.85 -2.65 -15.49
C TYR A 333 -41.55 -1.31 -15.75
N SER A 334 -42.87 -1.36 -15.95
CA SER A 334 -43.72 -0.15 -16.03
C SER A 334 -43.71 0.67 -14.73
N ALA A 335 -43.58 -0.01 -13.57
CA ALA A 335 -43.45 0.65 -12.30
C ALA A 335 -42.20 1.55 -12.21
N ALA A 336 -41.06 1.10 -12.75
CA ALA A 336 -39.84 1.90 -12.79
C ALA A 336 -40.01 3.10 -13.74
N ARG A 337 -40.59 2.91 -14.94
CA ARG A 337 -40.88 4.01 -15.89
C ARG A 337 -41.79 5.07 -15.25
N LYS A 338 -42.89 4.61 -14.60
CA LYS A 338 -43.81 5.53 -13.95
C LYS A 338 -43.11 6.33 -12.84
N ALA A 339 -42.36 5.67 -11.96
CA ALA A 339 -41.65 6.34 -10.88
C ALA A 339 -40.63 7.38 -11.39
N LEU A 340 -39.88 7.07 -12.45
CA LEU A 340 -38.96 8.03 -13.05
C LEU A 340 -39.70 9.25 -13.59
N VAL A 341 -40.81 9.06 -14.34
CA VAL A 341 -41.64 10.16 -14.87
C VAL A 341 -42.22 11.00 -13.71
N ASP A 342 -42.74 10.37 -12.66
CA ASP A 342 -43.31 11.06 -11.50
C ASP A 342 -42.25 11.91 -10.77
N MET A 343 -40.95 11.51 -10.84
CA MET A 343 -39.79 12.24 -10.28
C MET A 343 -39.19 13.26 -11.27
N GLY A 344 -39.67 13.31 -12.53
CA GLY A 344 -39.18 14.24 -13.55
C GLY A 344 -37.96 13.74 -14.35
N TYR A 345 -37.68 12.45 -14.36
CA TYR A 345 -36.54 11.85 -15.07
C TYR A 345 -36.97 10.91 -16.20
N SER A 346 -36.15 10.81 -17.24
CA SER A 346 -36.44 9.93 -18.40
C SER A 346 -35.85 8.53 -18.24
N THR A 347 -34.68 8.44 -17.59
CA THR A 347 -33.93 7.18 -17.43
C THR A 347 -33.40 7.01 -16.01
N THR A 348 -33.06 5.78 -15.64
CA THR A 348 -32.35 5.49 -14.38
C THR A 348 -31.01 6.23 -14.31
N ILE A 349 -30.32 6.38 -15.45
CA ILE A 349 -29.04 7.10 -15.52
C ILE A 349 -29.22 8.60 -15.25
N ASP A 350 -30.30 9.23 -15.76
CA ASP A 350 -30.63 10.62 -15.46
C ASP A 350 -30.87 10.85 -13.96
N TYR A 351 -31.58 9.92 -13.34
CA TYR A 351 -31.85 9.98 -11.91
C TYR A 351 -30.57 9.75 -11.10
N LEU A 352 -29.76 8.76 -11.46
CA LEU A 352 -28.48 8.47 -10.82
C LEU A 352 -27.53 9.68 -10.87
N TYR A 353 -27.51 10.39 -12.01
CA TYR A 353 -26.74 11.64 -12.14
C TYR A 353 -27.14 12.67 -11.08
N ALA A 354 -28.45 12.95 -10.97
CA ALA A 354 -28.96 13.92 -10.00
C ALA A 354 -28.68 13.49 -8.55
N VAL A 355 -28.80 12.19 -8.26
CA VAL A 355 -28.48 11.63 -6.94
C VAL A 355 -27.00 11.81 -6.60
N ALA A 356 -26.10 11.47 -7.53
CA ALA A 356 -24.66 11.60 -7.32
C ALA A 356 -24.26 13.08 -7.09
N GLU A 357 -24.78 13.99 -7.89
CA GLU A 357 -24.59 15.42 -7.72
C GLU A 357 -25.06 15.90 -6.34
N ALA A 358 -26.27 15.50 -5.93
CA ALA A 358 -26.83 15.89 -4.62
C ALA A 358 -25.98 15.37 -3.46
N ILE A 359 -25.53 14.12 -3.50
CA ILE A 359 -24.66 13.54 -2.46
C ILE A 359 -23.38 14.37 -2.30
N TYR A 360 -22.70 14.67 -3.41
CA TYR A 360 -21.45 15.42 -3.35
C TYR A 360 -21.67 16.83 -2.79
N ARG A 361 -22.67 17.55 -3.28
CA ARG A 361 -22.99 18.89 -2.80
C ARG A 361 -23.32 18.96 -1.31
N GLU A 362 -24.12 18.02 -0.82
CA GLU A 362 -24.66 18.04 0.54
C GLU A 362 -23.70 17.48 1.58
N THR A 363 -22.82 16.54 1.20
CA THR A 363 -22.03 15.76 2.16
C THR A 363 -20.54 15.80 1.91
N GLY A 364 -20.11 16.18 0.71
CA GLY A 364 -18.71 16.07 0.27
C GLY A 364 -18.23 14.64 0.03
N LEU A 365 -19.10 13.62 0.21
CA LEU A 365 -18.75 12.24 -0.14
C LEU A 365 -18.55 12.10 -1.64
N LEU A 366 -17.49 11.40 -2.04
CA LEU A 366 -17.22 11.11 -3.44
C LEU A 366 -18.15 9.99 -3.93
N PRO A 367 -19.00 10.24 -4.95
CA PRO A 367 -19.84 9.18 -5.50
C PRO A 367 -19.00 8.12 -6.21
N HIS A 368 -19.31 6.86 -5.97
CA HIS A 368 -18.85 5.71 -6.76
C HIS A 368 -20.09 4.98 -7.28
N VAL A 369 -20.31 5.01 -8.58
CA VAL A 369 -21.55 4.49 -9.18
C VAL A 369 -21.35 3.14 -9.86
N ASN A 370 -22.23 2.19 -9.57
CA ASN A 370 -22.30 0.86 -10.20
C ASN A 370 -23.62 0.69 -10.97
N PRO A 371 -23.81 1.38 -12.09
CA PRO A 371 -25.09 1.41 -12.78
C PRO A 371 -25.33 0.21 -13.72
N GLY A 372 -24.35 -0.69 -13.84
CA GLY A 372 -24.35 -1.73 -14.86
C GLY A 372 -23.74 -1.25 -16.19
N THR A 373 -24.30 -1.71 -17.33
CA THR A 373 -23.79 -1.37 -18.67
C THR A 373 -24.05 0.08 -19.04
N LEU A 374 -23.06 0.72 -19.64
CA LEU A 374 -23.13 2.13 -20.03
C LEU A 374 -22.77 2.31 -21.52
N THR A 375 -23.49 3.19 -22.19
CA THR A 375 -23.06 3.77 -23.46
C THR A 375 -21.99 4.84 -23.24
N ALA A 376 -21.29 5.25 -24.29
CA ALA A 376 -20.29 6.30 -24.24
C ALA A 376 -20.85 7.63 -23.67
N ASP A 377 -22.06 8.01 -24.11
CA ASP A 377 -22.72 9.24 -23.66
C ASP A 377 -23.16 9.18 -22.20
N GLU A 378 -23.70 8.01 -21.75
CA GLU A 378 -24.07 7.78 -20.36
C GLU A 378 -22.84 7.83 -19.45
N MET A 379 -21.72 7.25 -19.87
CA MET A 379 -20.47 7.27 -19.13
C MET A 379 -19.89 8.69 -19.03
N ALA A 380 -19.83 9.41 -20.14
CA ALA A 380 -19.37 10.81 -20.17
C ALA A 380 -20.22 11.69 -19.26
N LYS A 381 -21.52 11.50 -19.24
CA LYS A 381 -22.46 12.19 -18.35
C LYS A 381 -22.13 11.90 -16.87
N LEU A 382 -22.04 10.63 -16.47
CA LEU A 382 -21.80 10.24 -15.07
C LEU A 382 -20.40 10.65 -14.61
N ARG A 383 -19.40 10.68 -15.50
CA ARG A 383 -18.03 11.12 -15.16
C ARG A 383 -17.98 12.52 -14.58
N SER A 384 -18.90 13.41 -14.93
CA SER A 384 -18.93 14.79 -14.43
C SER A 384 -19.34 14.89 -12.95
N VAL A 385 -19.96 13.85 -12.38
CA VAL A 385 -20.48 13.82 -11.00
C VAL A 385 -19.96 12.63 -10.18
N SER A 386 -19.21 11.72 -10.79
CA SER A 386 -18.69 10.51 -10.14
C SER A 386 -17.22 10.31 -10.52
N PRO A 387 -16.28 10.45 -9.57
CA PRO A 387 -14.84 10.31 -9.85
C PRO A 387 -14.43 8.88 -10.15
N SER A 388 -15.26 7.89 -9.84
CA SER A 388 -15.01 6.47 -10.15
C SER A 388 -16.31 5.72 -10.36
N MET A 389 -16.24 4.65 -11.18
CA MET A 389 -17.37 3.82 -11.51
C MET A 389 -16.99 2.33 -11.45
N GLY A 390 -17.95 1.45 -11.62
CA GLY A 390 -17.69 0.02 -11.66
C GLY A 390 -18.75 -0.79 -12.41
N ILE A 391 -18.30 -1.90 -12.94
CA ILE A 391 -19.14 -3.00 -13.45
C ILE A 391 -18.42 -4.31 -13.23
N MET A 392 -19.08 -5.29 -12.64
CA MET A 392 -18.49 -6.62 -12.53
C MET A 392 -18.60 -7.35 -13.87
N LEU A 393 -17.46 -7.73 -14.47
CA LEU A 393 -17.43 -8.54 -15.69
C LEU A 393 -18.14 -9.88 -15.47
N GLU A 394 -18.06 -10.42 -14.27
CA GLU A 394 -18.54 -11.71 -13.81
C GLU A 394 -17.80 -12.88 -14.46
N SER A 395 -17.87 -13.04 -15.78
CA SER A 395 -17.19 -14.09 -16.52
C SER A 395 -17.17 -13.76 -18.03
N LEU A 396 -16.15 -14.24 -18.75
CA LEU A 396 -16.12 -14.25 -20.21
C LEU A 396 -16.85 -15.44 -20.85
N SER A 397 -17.36 -16.38 -20.04
CA SER A 397 -18.03 -17.57 -20.54
C SER A 397 -19.44 -17.25 -21.03
N THR A 398 -19.64 -17.29 -22.35
CA THR A 398 -20.97 -17.19 -22.99
C THR A 398 -21.87 -18.37 -22.64
N ARG A 399 -21.30 -19.54 -22.30
CA ARG A 399 -22.03 -20.73 -21.82
C ARG A 399 -22.90 -20.41 -20.61
N LEU A 400 -22.47 -19.52 -19.74
CA LEU A 400 -23.24 -19.12 -18.55
C LEU A 400 -24.52 -18.35 -18.89
N CYS A 401 -24.69 -17.91 -20.14
CA CYS A 401 -25.91 -17.27 -20.64
C CYS A 401 -26.90 -18.27 -21.28
N GLU A 402 -26.51 -19.54 -21.44
CA GLU A 402 -27.38 -20.59 -22.03
C GLU A 402 -28.53 -20.99 -21.09
N LYS A 403 -29.54 -21.66 -21.66
CA LYS A 403 -30.70 -22.12 -20.90
C LYS A 403 -30.29 -23.07 -19.75
N GLY A 404 -30.71 -22.75 -18.54
CA GLY A 404 -30.37 -23.51 -17.33
C GLY A 404 -29.11 -23.01 -16.62
N MET A 405 -28.40 -22.05 -17.19
CA MET A 405 -27.21 -21.44 -16.61
C MET A 405 -27.56 -20.13 -15.89
N PRO A 406 -26.69 -19.63 -15.00
CA PRO A 406 -27.02 -18.55 -14.06
C PRO A 406 -27.32 -17.20 -14.69
N HIS A 407 -26.83 -16.92 -15.88
CA HIS A 407 -27.10 -15.67 -16.62
C HIS A 407 -28.24 -15.78 -17.64
N TYR A 408 -28.85 -16.94 -17.73
CA TYR A 408 -29.99 -17.13 -18.70
C TYR A 408 -31.10 -16.11 -18.42
N GLY A 409 -31.49 -15.38 -19.49
CA GLY A 409 -32.51 -14.33 -19.40
C GLY A 409 -32.01 -12.97 -18.90
N SER A 410 -30.71 -12.81 -18.75
CA SER A 410 -30.04 -11.58 -18.32
C SER A 410 -29.23 -10.98 -19.48
N PRO A 411 -29.84 -10.13 -20.33
CA PRO A 411 -29.21 -9.65 -21.56
C PRO A 411 -27.94 -8.82 -21.31
N ASP A 412 -27.87 -8.15 -20.17
CA ASP A 412 -26.73 -7.29 -19.82
C ASP A 412 -25.60 -8.09 -19.16
N LYS A 413 -25.76 -9.41 -19.00
CA LYS A 413 -24.71 -10.33 -18.55
C LYS A 413 -23.96 -11.02 -19.69
N ASP A 414 -24.31 -10.71 -20.94
CA ASP A 414 -23.49 -11.12 -22.09
C ASP A 414 -22.08 -10.52 -21.93
N PRO A 415 -21.02 -11.34 -22.02
CA PRO A 415 -19.64 -10.86 -21.83
C PRO A 415 -19.26 -9.72 -22.79
N SER A 416 -19.73 -9.75 -24.03
CA SER A 416 -19.44 -8.73 -25.06
C SER A 416 -19.98 -7.35 -24.66
N VAL A 417 -21.17 -7.31 -24.07
CA VAL A 417 -21.80 -6.05 -23.61
C VAL A 417 -21.05 -5.45 -22.42
N ARG A 418 -20.61 -6.31 -21.51
CA ARG A 418 -19.85 -5.86 -20.33
C ARG A 418 -18.43 -5.42 -20.68
N LEU A 419 -17.76 -6.15 -21.59
CA LEU A 419 -16.46 -5.76 -22.13
C LEU A 419 -16.52 -4.41 -22.84
N ALA A 420 -17.56 -4.15 -23.64
CA ALA A 420 -17.72 -2.86 -24.31
C ALA A 420 -17.78 -1.69 -23.31
N THR A 421 -18.43 -1.89 -22.14
CA THR A 421 -18.45 -0.89 -21.07
C THR A 421 -17.06 -0.69 -20.46
N LEU A 422 -16.28 -1.76 -20.23
CA LEU A 422 -14.91 -1.68 -19.71
C LEU A 422 -13.96 -0.99 -20.68
N GLU A 423 -14.08 -1.32 -21.99
CA GLU A 423 -13.29 -0.65 -23.03
C GLU A 423 -13.61 0.84 -23.11
N GLU A 424 -14.88 1.20 -23.00
CA GLU A 424 -15.29 2.60 -23.02
C GLU A 424 -14.77 3.35 -21.80
N ALA A 425 -14.77 2.73 -20.62
CA ALA A 425 -14.17 3.30 -19.42
C ALA A 425 -12.67 3.59 -19.62
N GLY A 426 -11.96 2.68 -20.27
CA GLY A 426 -10.55 2.88 -20.65
C GLY A 426 -10.36 4.07 -21.62
N LYS A 427 -11.18 4.16 -22.69
CA LYS A 427 -11.12 5.27 -23.66
C LYS A 427 -11.38 6.62 -23.01
N GLN A 428 -12.35 6.69 -22.10
CA GLN A 428 -12.68 7.91 -21.37
C GLN A 428 -11.82 8.16 -20.12
N GLN A 429 -10.86 7.29 -19.84
CA GLN A 429 -9.96 7.39 -18.68
C GLN A 429 -10.72 7.54 -17.34
N VAL A 430 -11.76 6.75 -17.16
CA VAL A 430 -12.53 6.69 -15.91
C VAL A 430 -11.84 5.71 -14.97
N PRO A 431 -11.50 6.11 -13.72
CA PRO A 431 -11.11 5.16 -12.67
C PRO A 431 -12.23 4.14 -12.48
N PHE A 432 -11.94 2.86 -12.78
CA PHE A 432 -12.99 1.86 -12.94
C PHE A 432 -12.69 0.58 -12.17
N THR A 433 -13.69 0.05 -11.47
CA THR A 433 -13.60 -1.21 -10.74
C THR A 433 -14.33 -2.30 -11.48
N THR A 434 -13.65 -3.44 -11.68
CA THR A 434 -14.27 -4.65 -12.25
C THR A 434 -13.82 -5.89 -11.48
N GLY A 435 -14.39 -7.05 -11.81
CA GLY A 435 -14.01 -8.32 -11.22
C GLY A 435 -14.75 -9.50 -11.85
N ILE A 436 -14.27 -10.69 -11.55
CA ILE A 436 -14.92 -11.95 -11.93
C ILE A 436 -15.67 -12.53 -10.72
N LEU A 437 -16.74 -13.24 -10.97
CA LEU A 437 -17.52 -13.94 -9.94
C LEU A 437 -17.20 -15.43 -9.99
N ILE A 438 -16.69 -15.95 -8.90
CA ILE A 438 -16.24 -17.33 -8.77
C ILE A 438 -17.35 -18.20 -8.15
N GLY A 439 -17.57 -19.40 -8.72
CA GLY A 439 -18.48 -20.41 -8.14
C GLY A 439 -19.92 -20.31 -8.64
N ILE A 440 -20.17 -19.61 -9.75
CA ILE A 440 -21.51 -19.51 -10.38
C ILE A 440 -21.78 -20.61 -11.42
N GLY A 441 -20.83 -21.54 -11.61
CA GLY A 441 -20.93 -22.63 -12.57
C GLY A 441 -19.90 -22.58 -13.70
N GLU A 442 -18.96 -21.65 -13.62
CA GLU A 442 -17.82 -21.57 -14.51
C GLU A 442 -16.82 -22.70 -14.23
N THR A 443 -16.13 -23.17 -15.24
CA THR A 443 -14.99 -24.07 -15.11
C THR A 443 -13.73 -23.30 -14.66
N ARG A 444 -12.71 -24.00 -14.16
CA ARG A 444 -11.42 -23.36 -13.84
C ARG A 444 -10.79 -22.70 -15.07
N ARG A 445 -10.94 -23.33 -16.25
CA ARG A 445 -10.45 -22.77 -17.50
C ARG A 445 -11.16 -21.46 -17.84
N GLU A 446 -12.49 -21.42 -17.82
CA GLU A 446 -13.29 -20.21 -18.07
C GLU A 446 -12.95 -19.09 -17.09
N ARG A 447 -12.61 -19.44 -15.82
CA ARG A 447 -12.13 -18.48 -14.82
C ARG A 447 -10.79 -17.85 -15.20
N ILE A 448 -9.85 -18.67 -15.66
CA ILE A 448 -8.54 -18.20 -16.13
C ILE A 448 -8.69 -17.34 -17.40
N GLU A 449 -9.54 -17.74 -18.33
CA GLU A 449 -9.83 -16.97 -19.54
C GLU A 449 -10.44 -15.59 -19.21
N SER A 450 -11.28 -15.52 -18.16
CA SER A 450 -11.85 -14.26 -17.66
C SER A 450 -10.84 -13.37 -16.97
#